data_b51705a408bd3f26287104fbc2e031f8
#
_entry.id   b51705a408bd3f26287104fbc2e031f8
#
_cell.length_a   1.000
_cell.length_b   1.000
_cell.length_c   1.000
_cell.angle_alpha   90.00
_cell.angle_beta   90.00
_cell.angle_gamma   90.00
#
_symmetry.space_group_name_H-M   'P 1'
#
loop_
_entity.id
_entity.type
_entity.pdbx_description
1 polymer ?
#
loop_
_entity_poly.entity_id
_entity_poly.type
_entity_poly.pdbx_seq_one_letter_code
_entity_poly.pdbx_strand_id
1 'polypeptide(L)'
;AVLTTPVMADVTIGGDMEWSYQDNDGTASTVMDGDINFKASTTTDTGLTFGADINLDHTGSDDGGNSVTLSNDTWTLDLGDVNSALDAIDDTTDFTYVLGNGSPSTDHSSILSLSPIGGLTVNISNATGDDYGTTAGEGYAYSAVYGLSEIATLGAGQMKNADDSEEFLMNATAKVGAIGVAFEKHTATTAADVDTDTTTMGATYSVGAMMVGVETMKTESAGTVSSDEITLGAQYTLAPGAVAFIENTADDKTSSEKTTAMGIAIKF
;
A
#
# COMPACT_ATOMS: atom_id res chain seq x y z
N ALA A 1 8.66 37.64 28.21
CA ALA A 1 7.86 37.08 27.10
C ALA A 1 8.78 37.02 25.89
N VAL A 2 9.22 35.81 25.52
CA VAL A 2 9.88 35.61 24.24
C VAL A 2 8.73 35.51 23.23
N LEU A 3 8.58 36.57 22.40
CA LEU A 3 7.77 36.46 21.19
C LEU A 3 8.54 35.53 20.24
N THR A 4 8.20 34.25 20.29
CA THR A 4 8.58 33.37 19.21
C THR A 4 7.87 33.87 17.96
N THR A 5 8.60 34.16 16.90
CA THR A 5 8.03 34.36 15.58
C THR A 5 7.11 33.16 15.30
N PRO A 6 5.88 33.38 14.83
CA PRO A 6 5.04 32.23 14.47
C PRO A 6 5.81 31.43 13.43
N VAL A 7 6.11 30.17 13.75
CA VAL A 7 6.63 29.24 12.77
C VAL A 7 5.46 29.01 11.82
N MET A 8 5.58 29.47 10.58
CA MET A 8 4.59 29.24 9.55
C MET A 8 4.74 27.76 9.16
N ALA A 9 3.67 27.01 9.26
CA ALA A 9 3.64 25.66 8.72
C ALA A 9 3.67 25.74 7.18
N ASP A 10 4.49 24.93 6.57
CA ASP A 10 4.42 24.69 5.12
C ASP A 10 3.16 23.89 4.84
N VAL A 11 2.33 24.37 3.92
CA VAL A 11 1.11 23.67 3.51
C VAL A 11 1.27 23.28 2.05
N THR A 12 1.10 22.01 1.77
CA THR A 12 1.05 21.46 0.41
C THR A 12 -0.32 20.88 0.14
N ILE A 13 -0.76 21.00 -1.10
CA ILE A 13 -1.95 20.34 -1.61
C ILE A 13 -1.47 19.45 -2.74
N GLY A 14 -1.84 18.18 -2.66
CA GLY A 14 -1.56 17.18 -3.68
C GLY A 14 -2.79 16.31 -3.87
N GLY A 15 -2.68 15.32 -4.70
CA GLY A 15 -3.75 14.37 -4.90
C GLY A 15 -3.51 13.52 -6.13
N ASP A 16 -4.45 12.64 -6.38
CA ASP A 16 -4.51 11.84 -7.59
C ASP A 16 -5.93 11.77 -8.11
N MET A 17 -6.04 11.45 -9.38
CA MET A 17 -7.30 11.14 -10.04
C MET A 17 -7.08 10.03 -11.05
N GLU A 18 -7.96 9.06 -11.01
CA GLU A 18 -8.01 7.98 -11.97
C GLU A 18 -9.36 7.96 -12.67
N TRP A 19 -9.32 7.74 -13.97
CA TRP A 19 -10.47 7.33 -14.75
C TRP A 19 -10.15 6.00 -15.41
N SER A 20 -11.00 4.99 -15.19
CA SER A 20 -10.84 3.69 -15.80
C SER A 20 -12.13 3.17 -16.42
N TYR A 21 -11.96 2.39 -17.48
CA TYR A 21 -12.96 1.49 -18.04
C TYR A 21 -12.59 0.08 -17.65
N GLN A 22 -13.55 -0.66 -17.12
CA GLN A 22 -13.38 -2.04 -16.68
C GLN A 22 -14.40 -2.92 -17.38
N ASP A 23 -13.98 -4.07 -17.88
CA ASP A 23 -14.85 -5.11 -18.42
C ASP A 23 -14.57 -6.40 -17.62
N ASN A 24 -15.54 -6.80 -16.82
CA ASN A 24 -15.51 -8.02 -16.05
C ASN A 24 -16.46 -9.03 -16.69
N ASP A 25 -15.88 -9.97 -17.43
CA ASP A 25 -16.60 -11.07 -18.13
C ASP A 25 -17.81 -10.59 -18.95
N GLY A 26 -17.62 -9.53 -19.72
CA GLY A 26 -18.65 -8.90 -20.56
C GLY A 26 -19.57 -7.92 -19.85
N THR A 27 -19.33 -7.62 -18.58
CA THR A 27 -20.01 -6.54 -17.85
C THR A 27 -19.10 -5.33 -17.78
N ALA A 28 -19.41 -4.31 -18.59
CA ALA A 28 -18.60 -3.11 -18.67
C ALA A 28 -19.05 -2.04 -17.67
N SER A 29 -18.08 -1.36 -17.06
CA SER A 29 -18.30 -0.19 -16.20
C SER A 29 -17.22 0.87 -16.42
N THR A 30 -17.49 2.07 -15.97
CA THR A 30 -16.47 3.12 -15.85
C THR A 30 -16.39 3.56 -14.40
N VAL A 31 -15.19 3.74 -13.92
CA VAL A 31 -14.90 4.19 -12.55
C VAL A 31 -14.14 5.51 -12.64
N MET A 32 -14.46 6.42 -11.77
CA MET A 32 -13.65 7.59 -11.46
C MET A 32 -13.34 7.55 -9.98
N ASP A 33 -12.08 7.59 -9.65
CA ASP A 33 -11.58 7.57 -8.31
C ASP A 33 -10.54 8.67 -8.13
N GLY A 34 -10.26 9.09 -6.90
CA GLY A 34 -9.21 10.06 -6.64
C GLY A 34 -9.37 10.79 -5.34
N ASP A 35 -8.24 11.28 -4.84
CA ASP A 35 -8.08 11.89 -3.54
C ASP A 35 -7.48 13.27 -3.64
N ILE A 36 -7.78 14.09 -2.65
CA ILE A 36 -7.14 15.39 -2.41
C ILE A 36 -6.51 15.35 -1.02
N ASN A 37 -5.20 15.56 -0.99
CA ASN A 37 -4.41 15.54 0.22
C ASN A 37 -4.00 16.94 0.64
N PHE A 38 -4.28 17.32 1.89
CA PHE A 38 -3.80 18.54 2.52
C PHE A 38 -2.76 18.18 3.57
N LYS A 39 -1.50 18.52 3.30
CA LYS A 39 -0.39 18.26 4.24
C LYS A 39 0.14 19.57 4.79
N ALA A 40 0.23 19.65 6.11
CA ALA A 40 0.87 20.76 6.79
C ALA A 40 2.04 20.25 7.62
N SER A 41 3.17 20.95 7.61
CA SER A 41 4.31 20.56 8.44
C SER A 41 5.07 21.77 8.96
N THR A 42 5.73 21.60 10.10
CA THR A 42 6.65 22.58 10.68
C THR A 42 7.77 21.86 11.44
N THR A 43 8.99 22.37 11.30
CA THR A 43 10.17 21.80 11.98
C THR A 43 10.69 22.80 13.01
N THR A 44 10.95 22.31 14.21
CA THR A 44 11.57 23.10 15.28
C THR A 44 13.07 23.28 15.05
N ASP A 45 13.66 24.25 15.73
CA ASP A 45 15.13 24.46 15.71
C ASP A 45 15.93 23.23 16.22
N THR A 46 15.28 22.32 16.94
CA THR A 46 15.89 21.07 17.45
C THR A 46 15.75 19.88 16.48
N GLY A 47 15.17 20.10 15.30
CA GLY A 47 15.00 19.05 14.27
C GLY A 47 13.79 18.15 14.48
N LEU A 48 12.87 18.47 15.41
CA LEU A 48 11.60 17.77 15.53
C LEU A 48 10.57 18.36 14.57
N THR A 49 10.01 17.53 13.71
CA THR A 49 8.96 17.92 12.76
C THR A 49 7.59 17.48 13.28
N PHE A 50 6.62 18.39 13.19
CA PHE A 50 5.21 18.14 13.41
C PHE A 50 4.50 18.21 12.06
N GLY A 51 3.67 17.22 11.77
CA GLY A 51 2.87 17.18 10.55
C GLY A 51 1.40 16.92 10.83
N ALA A 52 0.57 17.22 9.86
CA ALA A 52 -0.82 16.82 9.80
C ALA A 52 -1.17 16.51 8.34
N ASP A 53 -1.93 15.44 8.13
CA ASP A 53 -2.45 15.03 6.84
C ASP A 53 -3.97 14.91 6.91
N ILE A 54 -4.66 15.44 5.90
CA ILE A 54 -6.11 15.35 5.75
C ILE A 54 -6.40 14.87 4.33
N ASN A 55 -7.07 13.74 4.22
CA ASN A 55 -7.49 13.13 2.97
C ASN A 55 -8.98 13.33 2.72
N LEU A 56 -9.32 13.71 1.51
CA LEU A 56 -10.70 13.80 1.04
C LEU A 56 -10.82 13.05 -0.29
N ASP A 57 -11.83 12.21 -0.42
CA ASP A 57 -12.16 11.59 -1.70
C ASP A 57 -12.65 12.64 -2.73
N HIS A 58 -12.78 12.24 -3.98
CA HIS A 58 -13.25 13.10 -5.08
C HIS A 58 -14.68 13.63 -4.86
N THR A 59 -15.46 13.05 -3.94
CA THR A 59 -16.80 13.54 -3.56
C THR A 59 -16.74 14.59 -2.46
N GLY A 60 -15.56 14.80 -1.86
CA GLY A 60 -15.33 15.71 -0.74
C GLY A 60 -15.72 15.12 0.61
N SER A 61 -15.89 13.80 0.68
CA SER A 61 -16.04 13.07 1.93
C SER A 61 -14.68 12.80 2.55
N ASP A 62 -14.64 12.49 3.83
CA ASP A 62 -13.46 11.96 4.50
C ASP A 62 -13.20 10.55 3.95
N ASP A 63 -12.00 10.34 3.40
CA ASP A 63 -11.58 9.07 2.82
C ASP A 63 -10.74 8.23 3.80
N GLY A 64 -10.62 8.66 5.03
CA GLY A 64 -9.69 8.09 5.98
C GLY A 64 -8.25 8.61 5.77
N GLY A 65 -7.29 8.01 6.46
CA GLY A 65 -5.88 8.41 6.34
C GLY A 65 -5.56 9.76 6.97
N ASN A 66 -6.46 10.33 7.79
CA ASN A 66 -6.19 11.56 8.51
C ASN A 66 -5.25 11.30 9.68
N SER A 67 -4.12 11.98 9.70
CA SER A 67 -3.09 11.71 10.70
C SER A 67 -2.38 12.96 11.23
N VAL A 68 -1.77 12.80 12.40
CA VAL A 68 -0.80 13.74 12.96
C VAL A 68 0.54 13.03 13.07
N THR A 69 1.56 13.64 12.49
CA THR A 69 2.93 13.09 12.45
C THR A 69 3.85 13.83 13.40
N LEU A 70 4.65 13.09 14.15
CA LEU A 70 5.85 13.57 14.84
C LEU A 70 7.05 12.82 14.30
N SER A 71 8.11 13.53 13.87
CA SER A 71 9.28 12.86 13.30
C SER A 71 10.58 13.59 13.54
N ASN A 72 11.67 12.85 13.40
CA ASN A 72 13.01 13.35 13.23
C ASN A 72 13.79 12.44 12.27
N ASP A 73 15.11 12.62 12.17
CA ASP A 73 15.96 11.87 11.23
C ASP A 73 15.98 10.34 11.46
N THR A 74 15.51 9.84 12.61
CA THR A 74 15.66 8.43 13.01
C THR A 74 14.34 7.73 13.29
N TRP A 75 13.27 8.46 13.50
CA TRP A 75 11.94 7.91 13.75
C TRP A 75 10.80 8.81 13.27
N THR A 76 9.67 8.18 12.98
CA THR A 76 8.38 8.82 12.70
C THR A 76 7.31 8.14 13.53
N LEU A 77 6.45 8.92 14.17
CA LEU A 77 5.24 8.48 14.84
C LEU A 77 4.05 9.13 14.16
N ASP A 78 3.19 8.34 13.54
CA ASP A 78 1.92 8.78 12.98
C ASP A 78 0.78 8.33 13.90
N LEU A 79 -0.16 9.24 14.14
CA LEU A 79 -1.31 9.06 15.01
C LEU A 79 -2.58 9.47 14.26
N GLY A 80 -3.59 8.65 14.28
CA GLY A 80 -4.85 8.85 13.58
C GLY A 80 -5.23 7.62 12.78
N ASP A 81 -5.81 7.81 11.61
CA ASP A 81 -6.13 6.75 10.68
C ASP A 81 -4.88 6.44 9.85
N VAL A 82 -4.19 5.39 10.22
CA VAL A 82 -2.89 4.99 9.64
C VAL A 82 -2.90 3.52 9.29
N ASN A 83 -2.21 3.17 8.23
CA ASN A 83 -2.04 1.79 7.82
C ASN A 83 -1.28 0.97 8.89
N SER A 84 -1.52 -0.33 8.92
CA SER A 84 -0.80 -1.23 9.82
C SER A 84 0.70 -1.30 9.48
N ALA A 85 1.51 -1.73 10.43
CA ALA A 85 2.93 -2.00 10.15
C ALA A 85 3.11 -3.14 9.13
N LEU A 86 2.12 -4.03 8.95
CA LEU A 86 2.16 -5.07 7.95
C LEU A 86 1.97 -4.50 6.55
N ASP A 87 1.02 -3.58 6.39
CA ASP A 87 0.76 -2.85 5.15
C ASP A 87 2.01 -2.07 4.66
N ALA A 88 2.81 -1.55 5.57
CA ALA A 88 4.05 -0.86 5.22
C ALA A 88 5.08 -1.71 4.43
N ILE A 89 4.85 -3.01 4.28
CA ILE A 89 5.71 -3.94 3.53
C ILE A 89 4.99 -4.66 2.40
N ASP A 90 3.68 -4.48 2.22
CA ASP A 90 2.85 -5.20 1.28
C ASP A 90 3.05 -4.75 -0.18
N ASP A 91 3.01 -3.49 -0.47
CA ASP A 91 2.99 -2.88 -1.82
C ASP A 91 4.19 -3.19 -2.75
N THR A 92 4.96 -4.22 -2.50
CA THR A 92 6.21 -4.44 -3.23
C THR A 92 6.05 -5.22 -4.53
N THR A 93 4.93 -5.92 -4.72
CA THR A 93 4.67 -6.72 -5.93
C THR A 93 3.76 -6.02 -6.92
N ASP A 94 2.97 -5.07 -6.45
CA ASP A 94 1.95 -4.43 -7.26
C ASP A 94 2.54 -3.50 -8.33
N PHE A 95 2.30 -3.82 -9.60
CA PHE A 95 2.62 -2.97 -10.74
C PHE A 95 1.35 -2.52 -11.49
N THR A 96 0.19 -2.91 -11.02
CA THR A 96 -1.11 -2.62 -11.62
C THR A 96 -1.74 -1.39 -11.00
N TYR A 97 -2.69 -0.77 -11.69
CA TYR A 97 -3.44 0.39 -11.19
C TYR A 97 -4.81 0.01 -10.62
N VAL A 98 -5.44 -0.99 -11.21
CA VAL A 98 -6.85 -1.33 -10.92
C VAL A 98 -7.02 -2.79 -10.53
N LEU A 99 -6.23 -3.68 -11.12
CA LEU A 99 -6.36 -5.13 -10.97
C LEU A 99 -5.30 -5.73 -10.04
N GLY A 100 -4.72 -4.90 -9.17
CA GLY A 100 -3.75 -5.32 -8.18
C GLY A 100 -4.34 -6.18 -7.08
N ASN A 101 -3.47 -6.86 -6.35
CA ASN A 101 -3.83 -7.64 -5.18
C ASN A 101 -4.30 -6.73 -4.05
N GLY A 102 -5.39 -7.10 -3.43
CA GLY A 102 -5.81 -6.47 -2.19
C GLY A 102 -4.81 -6.74 -1.08
N SER A 103 -4.22 -5.69 -0.57
CA SER A 103 -3.43 -5.67 0.66
C SER A 103 -4.21 -6.17 1.86
N PRO A 104 -3.56 -6.78 2.84
CA PRO A 104 -4.12 -6.91 4.18
C PRO A 104 -4.21 -5.52 4.82
N SER A 105 -5.11 -4.68 4.31
CA SER A 105 -5.34 -3.35 4.85
C SER A 105 -6.14 -3.47 6.14
N THR A 106 -5.47 -3.18 7.24
CA THR A 106 -6.15 -2.97 8.53
C THR A 106 -5.76 -1.59 9.02
N ASP A 107 -6.75 -0.71 9.18
CA ASP A 107 -6.53 0.62 9.73
C ASP A 107 -6.09 0.51 11.18
N HIS A 108 -5.00 1.17 11.50
CA HIS A 108 -4.48 1.27 12.85
C HIS A 108 -4.58 2.72 13.34
N SER A 109 -4.58 2.90 14.65
CA SER A 109 -4.65 4.24 15.27
C SER A 109 -3.27 4.88 15.49
N SER A 110 -2.21 4.11 15.35
CA SER A 110 -0.84 4.61 15.46
C SER A 110 0.17 3.70 14.79
N ILE A 111 1.22 4.29 14.21
CA ILE A 111 2.39 3.58 13.72
C ILE A 111 3.66 4.32 14.11
N LEU A 112 4.62 3.60 14.66
CA LEU A 112 5.98 4.05 14.94
C LEU A 112 6.94 3.39 13.97
N SER A 113 7.60 4.19 13.13
CA SER A 113 8.66 3.76 12.21
C SER A 113 10.03 4.19 12.75
N LEU A 114 10.95 3.26 12.85
CA LEU A 114 12.31 3.46 13.34
C LEU A 114 13.32 3.15 12.24
N SER A 115 14.30 4.01 12.05
CA SER A 115 15.42 3.82 11.10
C SER A 115 16.75 3.73 11.88
N PRO A 116 17.00 2.62 12.61
CA PRO A 116 18.13 2.51 13.54
C PRO A 116 19.50 2.45 12.85
N ILE A 117 19.54 1.95 11.63
CA ILE A 117 20.75 1.88 10.78
C ILE A 117 20.35 2.11 9.32
N GLY A 118 21.31 2.52 8.49
CA GLY A 118 21.06 2.74 7.08
C GLY A 118 20.47 1.51 6.39
N GLY A 119 19.38 1.70 5.66
CA GLY A 119 18.67 0.68 4.91
C GLY A 119 17.68 -0.16 5.73
N LEU A 120 17.67 -0.10 7.07
CA LEU A 120 16.72 -0.83 7.91
C LEU A 120 15.63 0.13 8.42
N THR A 121 14.38 -0.22 8.18
CA THR A 121 13.21 0.38 8.84
C THR A 121 12.47 -0.70 9.63
N VAL A 122 12.09 -0.39 10.86
CA VAL A 122 11.26 -1.24 11.72
C VAL A 122 10.00 -0.48 12.05
N ASN A 123 8.84 -1.07 11.78
CA ASN A 123 7.53 -0.48 12.04
C ASN A 123 6.82 -1.25 13.14
N ILE A 124 6.12 -0.54 14.00
CA ILE A 124 5.28 -1.08 15.06
C ILE A 124 3.99 -0.27 15.05
N SER A 125 2.86 -0.94 14.89
CA SER A 125 1.55 -0.29 14.88
C SER A 125 0.56 -0.96 15.82
N ASN A 126 -0.47 -0.21 16.16
CA ASN A 126 -1.49 -0.65 17.08
C ASN A 126 -2.85 -0.07 16.66
N ALA A 127 -3.89 -0.92 16.67
CA ALA A 127 -5.28 -0.53 16.51
C ALA A 127 -5.93 -0.38 17.89
N THR A 128 -6.63 0.73 18.13
CA THR A 128 -7.38 0.95 19.36
C THR A 128 -8.76 1.53 19.03
N GLY A 129 -9.81 0.88 19.51
CA GLY A 129 -11.17 1.44 19.57
C GLY A 129 -12.07 1.10 18.38
N ASP A 130 -13.38 1.44 18.59
CA ASP A 130 -14.47 1.12 17.67
C ASP A 130 -14.60 2.07 16.46
N ASP A 131 -13.76 3.11 16.37
CA ASP A 131 -13.97 4.22 15.45
C ASP A 131 -13.46 3.98 14.02
N TYR A 132 -12.68 2.93 13.79
CA TYR A 132 -12.03 2.67 12.50
C TYR A 132 -12.55 1.42 11.77
N GLY A 133 -13.83 1.10 11.95
CA GLY A 133 -14.50 0.06 11.14
C GLY A 133 -14.08 -1.39 11.42
N THR A 134 -13.11 -1.61 12.27
CA THR A 134 -12.73 -2.95 12.70
C THR A 134 -13.67 -3.45 13.79
N THR A 135 -14.15 -4.65 13.67
CA THR A 135 -14.98 -5.30 14.67
C THR A 135 -14.19 -5.40 15.99
N ALA A 136 -14.46 -4.45 16.88
CA ALA A 136 -14.06 -4.39 18.28
C ALA A 136 -12.77 -5.16 18.64
N GLY A 137 -11.66 -4.46 18.74
CA GLY A 137 -10.51 -5.07 19.40
C GLY A 137 -9.20 -4.35 19.23
N GLU A 138 -8.33 -4.60 20.18
CA GLU A 138 -6.94 -4.15 20.15
C GLU A 138 -6.14 -5.10 19.24
N GLY A 139 -5.67 -4.62 18.08
CA GLY A 139 -4.72 -5.31 17.21
C GLY A 139 -3.33 -4.69 17.31
N TYR A 140 -2.31 -5.44 16.99
CA TYR A 140 -0.97 -4.91 16.83
C TYR A 140 -0.25 -5.57 15.65
N ALA A 141 0.61 -4.80 15.00
CA ALA A 141 1.48 -5.33 13.97
C ALA A 141 2.91 -4.83 14.14
N TYR A 142 3.84 -5.58 13.62
CA TYR A 142 5.23 -5.18 13.50
C TYR A 142 5.81 -5.69 12.19
N SER A 143 6.69 -4.90 11.59
CA SER A 143 7.42 -5.28 10.39
C SER A 143 8.84 -4.74 10.39
N ALA A 144 9.66 -5.30 9.51
CA ALA A 144 10.98 -4.80 9.20
C ALA A 144 11.22 -4.85 7.71
N VAL A 145 11.77 -3.76 7.18
CA VAL A 145 12.20 -3.65 5.78
C VAL A 145 13.69 -3.38 5.74
N TYR A 146 14.43 -4.13 4.92
CA TYR A 146 15.84 -3.92 4.71
C TYR A 146 16.16 -3.70 3.23
N GLY A 147 16.60 -2.50 2.91
CA GLY A 147 17.11 -2.14 1.58
C GLY A 147 18.57 -2.57 1.42
N LEU A 148 18.81 -3.52 0.53
CA LEU A 148 20.12 -3.95 0.07
C LEU A 148 20.60 -3.03 -1.05
N SER A 149 20.91 -1.76 -0.73
CA SER A 149 21.16 -0.71 -1.73
C SER A 149 19.93 -0.41 -2.61
N GLU A 150 20.14 0.24 -3.75
CA GLU A 150 19.08 0.54 -4.73
C GLU A 150 18.65 -0.69 -5.56
N ILE A 151 19.19 -1.87 -5.27
CA ILE A 151 19.02 -3.06 -6.11
C ILE A 151 17.94 -3.99 -5.58
N ALA A 152 17.83 -4.14 -4.25
CA ALA A 152 16.91 -5.10 -3.66
C ALA A 152 16.36 -4.61 -2.32
N THR A 153 15.15 -5.05 -2.00
CA THR A 153 14.50 -4.83 -0.70
C THR A 153 13.98 -6.17 -0.19
N LEU A 154 14.07 -6.38 1.11
CA LEU A 154 13.51 -7.52 1.81
C LEU A 154 12.60 -7.00 2.92
N GLY A 155 11.40 -7.55 3.05
CA GLY A 155 10.46 -7.22 4.10
C GLY A 155 9.91 -8.47 4.78
N ALA A 156 9.60 -8.35 6.06
CA ALA A 156 8.81 -9.35 6.79
C ALA A 156 8.08 -8.68 7.95
N GLY A 157 6.88 -9.16 8.24
CA GLY A 157 6.05 -8.64 9.32
C GLY A 157 4.99 -9.63 9.77
N GLN A 158 4.38 -9.30 10.89
CA GLN A 158 3.29 -10.05 11.48
C GLN A 158 2.29 -9.11 12.09
N MET A 159 1.01 -9.48 12.01
CA MET A 159 -0.11 -8.81 12.67
C MET A 159 -0.89 -9.82 13.50
N LYS A 160 -1.37 -9.38 14.65
CA LYS A 160 -2.35 -10.10 15.46
C LYS A 160 -3.57 -9.22 15.67
N ASN A 161 -4.71 -9.75 15.29
CA ASN A 161 -6.01 -9.09 15.46
C ASN A 161 -6.64 -9.42 16.82
N ALA A 162 -7.61 -8.64 17.23
CA ALA A 162 -8.31 -8.79 18.49
C ALA A 162 -9.13 -10.07 18.62
N ASP A 163 -9.54 -10.65 17.51
CA ASP A 163 -10.30 -11.90 17.45
C ASP A 163 -9.40 -13.15 17.50
N ASP A 164 -8.10 -12.96 17.83
CA ASP A 164 -7.04 -13.98 17.82
C ASP A 164 -6.64 -14.48 16.42
N SER A 165 -7.14 -13.88 15.33
CA SER A 165 -6.57 -14.15 14.02
C SER A 165 -5.16 -13.53 13.89
N GLU A 166 -4.32 -14.15 13.05
CA GLU A 166 -2.94 -13.72 12.84
C GLU A 166 -2.64 -13.63 11.35
N GLU A 167 -1.77 -12.70 10.99
CA GLU A 167 -1.27 -12.55 9.62
C GLU A 167 0.24 -12.47 9.62
N PHE A 168 0.86 -13.10 8.65
CA PHE A 168 2.29 -13.03 8.40
C PHE A 168 2.53 -12.71 6.93
N LEU A 169 3.39 -11.74 6.68
CA LEU A 169 3.77 -11.35 5.34
C LEU A 169 5.29 -11.30 5.22
N MET A 170 5.81 -11.78 4.09
CA MET A 170 7.18 -11.57 3.68
C MET A 170 7.25 -11.26 2.20
N ASN A 171 8.17 -10.35 1.85
CA ASN A 171 8.38 -9.95 0.48
C ASN A 171 9.86 -9.76 0.13
N ALA A 172 10.13 -9.76 -1.15
CA ALA A 172 11.43 -9.44 -1.70
C ALA A 172 11.25 -8.78 -3.07
N THR A 173 11.94 -7.66 -3.29
CA THR A 173 12.01 -7.02 -4.60
C THR A 173 13.46 -6.91 -5.07
N ALA A 174 13.67 -6.98 -6.37
CA ALA A 174 14.96 -6.67 -6.96
C ALA A 174 14.80 -5.96 -8.31
N LYS A 175 15.73 -5.04 -8.61
CA LYS A 175 15.77 -4.30 -9.88
C LYS A 175 17.17 -4.34 -10.46
N VAL A 176 17.28 -4.87 -11.68
CA VAL A 176 18.55 -4.94 -12.42
C VAL A 176 18.36 -4.30 -13.80
N GLY A 177 18.88 -3.09 -13.95
CA GLY A 177 18.69 -2.30 -15.16
C GLY A 177 17.21 -1.99 -15.41
N ALA A 178 16.67 -2.48 -16.52
CA ALA A 178 15.29 -2.28 -16.93
C ALA A 178 14.31 -3.34 -16.35
N ILE A 179 14.83 -4.38 -15.71
CA ILE A 179 14.03 -5.51 -15.20
C ILE A 179 13.82 -5.35 -13.71
N GLY A 180 12.56 -5.37 -13.27
CA GLY A 180 12.13 -5.52 -11.88
C GLY A 180 11.56 -6.91 -11.66
N VAL A 181 11.75 -7.48 -10.48
CA VAL A 181 11.10 -8.71 -10.02
C VAL A 181 10.65 -8.53 -8.58
N ALA A 182 9.53 -9.15 -8.23
CA ALA A 182 8.99 -9.11 -6.89
C ALA A 182 8.44 -10.49 -6.51
N PHE A 183 8.49 -10.78 -5.23
CA PHE A 183 7.92 -11.97 -4.61
C PHE A 183 7.29 -11.54 -3.29
N GLU A 184 6.11 -12.08 -3.03
CA GLU A 184 5.44 -11.91 -1.76
C GLU A 184 4.77 -13.22 -1.34
N LYS A 185 4.76 -13.48 -0.05
CA LYS A 185 3.95 -14.52 0.57
C LYS A 185 3.22 -13.92 1.77
N HIS A 186 1.91 -14.01 1.74
CA HIS A 186 1.00 -13.66 2.82
C HIS A 186 0.32 -14.92 3.36
N THR A 187 0.29 -15.10 4.67
CA THR A 187 -0.45 -16.17 5.35
C THR A 187 -1.39 -15.50 6.34
N ALA A 188 -2.68 -15.73 6.19
CA ALA A 188 -3.70 -15.31 7.15
C ALA A 188 -4.26 -16.56 7.87
N THR A 189 -4.19 -16.55 9.19
CA THR A 189 -4.71 -17.62 10.06
C THR A 189 -5.93 -17.08 10.80
N THR A 190 -7.08 -17.72 10.63
CA THR A 190 -8.30 -17.33 11.36
C THR A 190 -8.21 -17.73 12.83
N ALA A 191 -9.07 -17.17 13.68
CA ALA A 191 -9.23 -17.58 15.10
C ALA A 191 -9.57 -19.08 15.30
N ALA A 192 -9.94 -19.78 14.23
CA ALA A 192 -10.22 -21.22 14.24
C ALA A 192 -9.05 -22.05 13.69
N ASP A 193 -7.84 -21.49 13.61
CA ASP A 193 -6.62 -22.13 13.08
C ASP A 193 -6.76 -22.62 11.63
N VAL A 194 -7.44 -21.86 10.79
CA VAL A 194 -7.53 -22.14 9.35
C VAL A 194 -6.64 -21.19 8.59
N ASP A 195 -5.64 -21.73 7.91
CA ASP A 195 -4.69 -20.95 7.12
C ASP A 195 -5.22 -20.67 5.72
N THR A 196 -4.98 -19.44 5.27
CA THR A 196 -5.07 -19.02 3.86
C THR A 196 -3.72 -18.45 3.46
N ASP A 197 -3.08 -19.10 2.50
CA ASP A 197 -1.79 -18.69 1.94
C ASP A 197 -2.01 -18.03 0.58
N THR A 198 -1.52 -16.81 0.41
CA THR A 198 -1.43 -16.13 -0.87
C THR A 198 0.04 -15.96 -1.26
N THR A 199 0.38 -16.34 -2.47
CA THR A 199 1.72 -16.17 -3.03
C THR A 199 1.64 -15.37 -4.31
N THR A 200 2.34 -14.25 -4.35
CA THR A 200 2.39 -13.34 -5.50
C THR A 200 3.81 -13.28 -6.04
N MET A 201 3.94 -13.28 -7.38
CA MET A 201 5.21 -13.10 -8.08
C MET A 201 5.00 -12.15 -9.23
N GLY A 202 5.83 -11.12 -9.31
CA GLY A 202 5.77 -10.10 -10.36
C GLY A 202 7.09 -9.97 -11.11
N ALA A 203 6.99 -9.61 -12.40
CA ALA A 203 8.12 -9.18 -13.19
C ALA A 203 7.75 -8.02 -14.10
N THR A 204 8.60 -6.99 -14.16
CA THR A 204 8.42 -5.80 -14.99
C THR A 204 9.60 -5.57 -15.90
N TYR A 205 9.34 -4.95 -17.05
CA TYR A 205 10.35 -4.45 -17.96
C TYR A 205 10.03 -3.01 -18.37
N SER A 206 10.97 -2.10 -18.12
CA SER A 206 10.81 -0.68 -18.41
C SER A 206 11.70 -0.25 -19.57
N VAL A 207 11.15 0.44 -20.57
CA VAL A 207 11.90 1.01 -21.69
C VAL A 207 11.36 2.40 -22.03
N GLY A 208 12.17 3.42 -21.80
CA GLY A 208 11.75 4.81 -22.00
C GLY A 208 10.54 5.16 -21.11
N ALA A 209 9.45 5.59 -21.71
CA ALA A 209 8.20 5.93 -21.03
C ALA A 209 7.25 4.73 -20.83
N MET A 210 7.60 3.55 -21.33
CA MET A 210 6.75 2.36 -21.29
C MET A 210 7.26 1.37 -20.22
N MET A 211 6.33 0.80 -19.47
CA MET A 211 6.55 -0.37 -18.61
C MET A 211 5.55 -1.46 -19.01
N VAL A 212 6.00 -2.69 -19.05
CA VAL A 212 5.14 -3.87 -19.18
C VAL A 212 5.44 -4.83 -18.05
N GLY A 213 4.45 -5.58 -17.61
CA GLY A 213 4.62 -6.50 -16.50
C GLY A 213 3.70 -7.70 -16.59
N VAL A 214 4.05 -8.68 -15.79
CA VAL A 214 3.26 -9.87 -15.50
C VAL A 214 3.30 -10.12 -14.01
N GLU A 215 2.16 -10.47 -13.46
CA GLU A 215 2.02 -10.89 -12.07
C GLU A 215 1.22 -12.18 -12.02
N THR A 216 1.58 -13.07 -11.10
CA THR A 216 0.81 -14.27 -10.80
C THR A 216 0.48 -14.27 -9.32
N MET A 217 -0.78 -14.54 -8.99
CA MET A 217 -1.25 -14.70 -7.63
C MET A 217 -1.89 -16.06 -7.46
N LYS A 218 -1.49 -16.78 -6.42
CA LYS A 218 -2.09 -18.06 -6.05
C LYS A 218 -2.53 -18.02 -4.60
N THR A 219 -3.81 -18.29 -4.37
CA THR A 219 -4.40 -18.39 -3.04
C THR A 219 -4.81 -19.82 -2.74
N GLU A 220 -4.38 -20.34 -1.59
CA GLU A 220 -4.72 -21.66 -1.06
C GLU A 220 -5.39 -21.49 0.31
N SER A 221 -6.53 -22.09 0.51
CA SER A 221 -7.22 -22.12 1.81
C SER A 221 -7.39 -23.57 2.26
N ALA A 222 -6.98 -23.87 3.50
CA ALA A 222 -7.00 -25.22 4.06
C ALA A 222 -6.36 -26.28 3.12
N GLY A 223 -5.28 -25.90 2.41
CA GLY A 223 -4.57 -26.77 1.46
C GLY A 223 -5.27 -26.98 0.10
N THR A 224 -6.31 -26.21 -0.19
CA THR A 224 -7.01 -26.25 -1.48
C THR A 224 -6.82 -24.91 -2.21
N VAL A 225 -6.37 -24.98 -3.48
CA VAL A 225 -6.24 -23.78 -4.33
C VAL A 225 -7.61 -23.19 -4.59
N SER A 226 -7.85 -21.98 -4.13
CA SER A 226 -9.10 -21.22 -4.30
C SER A 226 -9.02 -20.21 -5.44
N SER A 227 -7.83 -19.67 -5.74
CA SER A 227 -7.58 -18.75 -6.85
C SER A 227 -6.20 -19.02 -7.45
N ASP A 228 -6.06 -18.82 -8.77
CA ASP A 228 -4.81 -18.94 -9.53
C ASP A 228 -4.86 -17.93 -10.69
N GLU A 229 -4.39 -16.73 -10.42
CA GLU A 229 -4.57 -15.57 -11.29
C GLU A 229 -3.27 -15.21 -12.01
N ILE A 230 -3.43 -14.71 -13.23
CA ILE A 230 -2.36 -14.09 -14.01
C ILE A 230 -2.85 -12.72 -14.46
N THR A 231 -2.10 -11.68 -14.11
CA THR A 231 -2.32 -10.31 -14.58
C THR A 231 -1.21 -9.90 -15.52
N LEU A 232 -1.59 -9.37 -16.68
CA LEU A 232 -0.70 -8.76 -17.66
C LEU A 232 -1.02 -7.27 -17.72
N GLY A 233 0.00 -6.41 -17.62
CA GLY A 233 -0.20 -4.97 -17.64
C GLY A 233 0.81 -4.25 -18.53
N ALA A 234 0.40 -3.09 -19.03
CA ALA A 234 1.26 -2.13 -19.70
C ALA A 234 0.90 -0.72 -19.26
N GLN A 235 1.91 0.10 -19.01
CA GLN A 235 1.79 1.50 -18.63
C GLN A 235 2.62 2.37 -19.56
N TYR A 236 2.11 3.56 -19.85
CA TYR A 236 2.83 4.56 -20.62
C TYR A 236 2.77 5.91 -19.92
N THR A 237 3.92 6.44 -19.53
CA THR A 237 4.06 7.77 -18.92
C THR A 237 3.80 8.84 -19.97
N LEU A 238 2.69 9.54 -19.85
CA LEU A 238 2.27 10.64 -20.75
C LEU A 238 3.03 11.93 -20.42
N ALA A 239 3.19 12.20 -19.12
CA ALA A 239 3.90 13.35 -18.54
C ALA A 239 4.31 13.01 -17.10
N PRO A 240 5.16 13.81 -16.44
CA PRO A 240 5.37 13.66 -14.99
C PRO A 240 4.03 13.69 -14.25
N GLY A 241 3.76 12.64 -13.47
CA GLY A 241 2.50 12.48 -12.76
C GLY A 241 1.29 12.02 -13.59
N ALA A 242 1.46 11.70 -14.90
CA ALA A 242 0.34 11.22 -15.72
C ALA A 242 0.71 9.93 -16.45
N VAL A 243 -0.11 8.89 -16.32
CA VAL A 243 0.11 7.55 -16.88
C VAL A 243 -1.18 7.07 -17.56
N ALA A 244 -1.05 6.48 -18.74
CA ALA A 244 -2.08 5.65 -19.34
C ALA A 244 -1.74 4.18 -19.10
N PHE A 245 -2.74 3.35 -18.81
CA PHE A 245 -2.56 1.94 -18.51
C PHE A 245 -3.58 1.04 -19.19
N ILE A 246 -3.21 -0.21 -19.36
CA ILE A 246 -4.09 -1.33 -19.72
C ILE A 246 -3.65 -2.56 -18.97
N GLU A 247 -4.61 -3.30 -18.42
CA GLU A 247 -4.41 -4.49 -17.59
C GLU A 247 -5.41 -5.57 -17.96
N ASN A 248 -5.00 -6.82 -17.81
CA ASN A 248 -5.87 -7.96 -18.03
C ASN A 248 -5.54 -9.05 -17.02
N THR A 249 -6.51 -9.44 -16.22
CA THR A 249 -6.43 -10.55 -15.25
C THR A 249 -7.29 -11.71 -15.70
N ALA A 250 -6.78 -12.91 -15.54
CA ALA A 250 -7.51 -14.15 -15.74
C ALA A 250 -7.28 -15.06 -14.53
N ASP A 251 -8.37 -15.65 -14.00
CA ASP A 251 -8.34 -16.67 -12.95
C ASP A 251 -8.76 -18.02 -13.53
N ASP A 252 -7.90 -19.04 -13.37
CA ASP A 252 -8.13 -20.39 -13.91
C ASP A 252 -8.98 -21.28 -12.98
N LYS A 253 -9.30 -20.84 -11.75
CA LYS A 253 -9.97 -21.66 -10.72
C LYS A 253 -11.42 -21.30 -10.47
N THR A 254 -11.75 -20.03 -10.42
CA THR A 254 -13.07 -19.60 -9.94
C THR A 254 -14.12 -19.38 -11.01
N SER A 255 -13.83 -19.49 -12.30
CA SER A 255 -14.82 -19.51 -13.40
C SER A 255 -14.30 -19.09 -14.76
N SER A 256 -13.00 -19.03 -14.96
CA SER A 256 -12.39 -18.44 -16.17
C SER A 256 -12.77 -16.96 -16.36
N GLU A 257 -13.07 -16.27 -15.25
CA GLU A 257 -13.38 -14.84 -15.29
C GLU A 257 -12.17 -14.05 -15.81
N LYS A 258 -12.44 -13.17 -16.74
CA LYS A 258 -11.44 -12.28 -17.31
C LYS A 258 -11.86 -10.85 -17.01
N THR A 259 -10.98 -10.13 -16.39
CA THR A 259 -11.16 -8.70 -16.18
C THR A 259 -10.15 -7.92 -17.02
N THR A 260 -10.62 -6.94 -17.75
CA THR A 260 -9.77 -6.00 -18.48
C THR A 260 -10.04 -4.60 -17.96
N ALA A 261 -8.99 -3.90 -17.59
CA ALA A 261 -9.07 -2.49 -17.20
C ALA A 261 -8.17 -1.65 -18.12
N MET A 262 -8.59 -0.44 -18.42
CA MET A 262 -7.77 0.56 -19.11
C MET A 262 -8.15 1.96 -18.64
N GLY A 263 -7.18 2.83 -18.52
CA GLY A 263 -7.46 4.15 -17.98
C GLY A 263 -6.30 5.13 -18.05
N ILE A 264 -6.52 6.23 -17.35
CA ILE A 264 -5.55 7.29 -17.15
C ILE A 264 -5.53 7.62 -15.67
N ALA A 265 -4.34 7.62 -15.07
CA ALA A 265 -4.12 8.10 -13.71
C ALA A 265 -3.26 9.38 -13.75
N ILE A 266 -3.62 10.35 -12.92
CA ILE A 266 -2.93 11.64 -12.80
C ILE A 266 -2.64 11.89 -11.32
N LYS A 267 -1.38 12.20 -11.01
CA LYS A 267 -0.94 12.62 -9.67
C LYS A 267 -0.38 14.05 -9.74
N PHE A 268 -0.77 14.92 -8.83
CA PHE A 268 -0.42 16.35 -8.82
C PHE A 268 -0.08 16.89 -7.42
#